data_f549661fedf8a51c5f1fdc1c4007fce4
#
_entry.id   f549661fedf8a51c5f1fdc1c4007fce4
#
_cell.length_a   1.000
_cell.length_b   1.000
_cell.length_c   1.000
_cell.angle_alpha   90.00
_cell.angle_beta   90.00
_cell.angle_gamma   90.00
#
_symmetry.space_group_name_H-M   'P 1'
#
loop_
_entity.id
_entity.type
_entity.pdbx_description
1 polymer ?
#
loop_
_entity_poly.entity_id
_entity_poly.type
_entity_poly.pdbx_seq_one_letter_code
_entity_poly.pdbx_strand_id
1 'polypeptide(L)'
;MSIFSTLLTSILLLVISSTSYAANEYPWWWNSDWWEKGQLEVPVNHNVKTSWVTVAHDDNEIPVLIARPDDNKKYPAVLFQHGRRGLDDLIQLHVKRLAARGFVVVAGDVFKGRLLDSYPIGHDYALEGDVNQVLSYLLARKDISSKKACSYSHTRGGYYTLKVAVKFKRQEKDLACYVSYYPHMQDPNLPEPAQVYQYAVEANDMKLPTLIFIGEKEQYQRRRPIEAAIKVMQENKVDARLIIYPGVGRGFDFRPDNVRNFADDLASKDAIQRATHFMKKHLKR
;
A
#
# COMPACT_ATOMS: atom_id res chain seq x y z
N MET A 1 -32.22 -13.47 86.81
CA MET A 1 -33.00 -13.44 85.61
C MET A 1 -32.19 -12.59 84.60
N SER A 2 -31.44 -13.26 83.75
CA SER A 2 -30.50 -12.65 82.87
C SER A 2 -31.10 -12.64 81.47
N ILE A 3 -31.18 -11.47 80.85
CA ILE A 3 -31.66 -11.30 79.51
C ILE A 3 -30.37 -11.23 78.63
N PHE A 4 -30.07 -12.32 77.98
CA PHE A 4 -29.03 -12.33 76.92
C PHE A 4 -29.63 -11.73 75.67
N SER A 5 -29.24 -10.51 75.38
CA SER A 5 -29.48 -9.86 74.15
C SER A 5 -28.44 -10.37 73.15
N THR A 6 -28.88 -11.22 72.27
CA THR A 6 -28.05 -11.67 71.11
C THR A 6 -27.99 -10.55 70.08
N LEU A 7 -26.91 -9.80 70.07
CA LEU A 7 -26.57 -8.91 68.95
C LEU A 7 -26.16 -9.80 67.75
N LEU A 8 -27.07 -9.97 66.82
CA LEU A 8 -26.74 -10.51 65.53
C LEU A 8 -26.01 -9.40 64.77
N THR A 9 -24.69 -9.42 64.84
CA THR A 9 -23.86 -8.59 63.98
C THR A 9 -23.91 -9.18 62.59
N SER A 10 -24.80 -8.66 61.76
CA SER A 10 -24.79 -8.92 60.34
C SER A 10 -23.51 -8.32 59.74
N ILE A 11 -22.48 -9.14 59.60
CA ILE A 11 -21.31 -8.81 58.81
C ILE A 11 -21.79 -8.83 57.36
N LEU A 12 -22.17 -7.66 56.89
CA LEU A 12 -22.36 -7.41 55.46
C LEU A 12 -20.96 -7.50 54.82
N LEU A 13 -20.61 -8.69 54.37
CA LEU A 13 -19.48 -8.86 53.48
C LEU A 13 -19.79 -8.06 52.22
N LEU A 14 -19.37 -6.81 52.22
CA LEU A 14 -19.16 -6.09 50.97
C LEU A 14 -18.08 -6.87 50.21
N VAL A 15 -18.50 -7.79 49.34
CA VAL A 15 -17.68 -8.26 48.25
C VAL A 15 -17.49 -7.04 47.37
N ILE A 16 -16.49 -6.24 47.71
CA ILE A 16 -15.89 -5.31 46.75
C ILE A 16 -15.33 -6.24 45.68
N SER A 17 -16.15 -6.54 44.66
CA SER A 17 -15.61 -6.97 43.38
C SER A 17 -14.69 -5.84 42.94
N SER A 18 -13.45 -5.93 43.39
CA SER A 18 -12.38 -5.29 42.69
C SER A 18 -12.43 -5.89 41.28
N THR A 19 -13.23 -5.29 40.42
CA THR A 19 -12.87 -5.31 39.01
C THR A 19 -11.47 -4.73 38.99
N SER A 20 -10.48 -5.62 39.11
CA SER A 20 -9.16 -5.28 38.68
C SER A 20 -9.36 -4.89 37.22
N TYR A 21 -9.49 -3.61 36.96
CA TYR A 21 -9.04 -3.07 35.70
C TYR A 21 -7.62 -3.58 35.63
N ALA A 22 -7.43 -4.63 34.84
CA ALA A 22 -6.10 -4.98 34.37
C ALA A 22 -5.58 -3.66 33.84
N ALA A 23 -4.67 -3.03 34.57
CA ALA A 23 -4.04 -1.81 34.11
C ALA A 23 -3.56 -2.18 32.73
N ASN A 24 -4.06 -1.47 31.71
CA ASN A 24 -3.66 -1.75 30.35
C ASN A 24 -2.15 -1.82 30.38
N GLU A 25 -1.60 -2.98 30.13
CA GLU A 25 -0.14 -3.23 30.08
C GLU A 25 0.56 -2.32 29.06
N TYR A 26 -0.25 -1.63 28.26
CA TYR A 26 0.16 -0.78 27.16
C TYR A 26 0.00 0.72 27.50
N PRO A 27 0.89 1.56 27.03
CA PRO A 27 0.76 3.01 27.15
C PRO A 27 -0.58 3.52 26.58
N TRP A 28 -1.04 4.69 27.04
CA TRP A 28 -2.31 5.31 26.61
C TRP A 28 -2.44 5.51 25.09
N TRP A 29 -1.34 5.61 24.36
CA TRP A 29 -1.28 5.72 22.88
C TRP A 29 -1.33 4.35 22.19
N TRP A 30 -1.30 3.25 22.93
CA TRP A 30 -1.39 1.92 22.36
C TRP A 30 -2.83 1.60 22.00
N ASN A 31 -3.02 1.04 20.82
CA ASN A 31 -4.28 0.48 20.36
C ASN A 31 -4.01 -0.88 19.71
N SER A 32 -4.52 -1.97 20.32
CA SER A 32 -4.30 -3.33 19.83
C SER A 32 -4.83 -3.52 18.42
N ASP A 33 -6.02 -2.97 18.11
CA ASP A 33 -6.57 -3.04 16.76
C ASP A 33 -5.68 -2.31 15.74
N TRP A 34 -5.09 -1.20 16.15
CA TRP A 34 -4.16 -0.47 15.31
C TRP A 34 -2.87 -1.26 15.04
N TRP A 35 -2.32 -1.93 16.07
CA TRP A 35 -1.12 -2.77 15.95
C TRP A 35 -1.38 -4.03 15.14
N GLU A 36 -2.48 -4.73 15.40
CA GLU A 36 -2.79 -6.01 14.78
C GLU A 36 -3.38 -5.84 13.38
N LYS A 37 -4.28 -4.88 13.21
CA LYS A 37 -5.03 -4.67 11.97
C LYS A 37 -4.48 -3.54 11.09
N GLY A 38 -3.53 -2.79 11.59
CA GLY A 38 -2.94 -1.67 10.86
C GLY A 38 -3.84 -0.44 10.77
N GLN A 39 -4.54 -0.08 11.86
CA GLN A 39 -5.58 0.94 11.84
C GLN A 39 -5.40 1.98 12.93
N LEU A 40 -5.58 3.25 12.57
CA LEU A 40 -5.82 4.36 13.50
C LEU A 40 -7.32 4.54 13.78
N GLU A 41 -8.18 4.13 12.86
CA GLU A 41 -9.63 4.06 12.99
C GLU A 41 -10.09 2.66 12.60
N VAL A 42 -11.20 2.18 13.14
CA VAL A 42 -11.73 0.85 12.79
C VAL A 42 -12.32 0.90 11.38
N PRO A 43 -11.62 0.51 10.32
CA PRO A 43 -12.24 0.36 9.02
C PRO A 43 -13.05 -0.92 9.00
N VAL A 44 -14.05 -0.95 8.17
CA VAL A 44 -14.70 -2.21 7.78
C VAL A 44 -13.66 -3.03 7.01
N ASN A 45 -13.12 -4.06 7.66
CA ASN A 45 -12.29 -5.04 6.98
C ASN A 45 -13.20 -6.12 6.40
N HIS A 46 -13.08 -6.32 5.11
CA HIS A 46 -13.78 -7.39 4.41
C HIS A 46 -12.98 -8.69 4.50
N ASN A 47 -13.68 -9.81 4.60
CA ASN A 47 -13.10 -11.10 4.23
C ASN A 47 -12.65 -11.03 2.76
N VAL A 48 -11.53 -11.65 2.44
CA VAL A 48 -10.91 -11.53 1.12
C VAL A 48 -10.86 -12.89 0.44
N LYS A 49 -11.29 -12.94 -0.80
CA LYS A 49 -10.99 -14.04 -1.71
C LYS A 49 -9.93 -13.65 -2.72
N THR A 50 -9.14 -14.64 -3.10
CA THR A 50 -8.09 -14.50 -4.11
C THR A 50 -8.28 -15.51 -5.21
N SER A 51 -7.85 -15.15 -6.41
CA SER A 51 -7.79 -16.05 -7.56
C SER A 51 -6.61 -15.68 -8.45
N TRP A 52 -6.12 -16.64 -9.19
CA TRP A 52 -5.09 -16.43 -10.20
C TRP A 52 -5.70 -16.61 -11.59
N VAL A 53 -5.27 -15.78 -12.51
CA VAL A 53 -5.56 -15.87 -13.94
C VAL A 53 -4.30 -15.60 -14.72
N THR A 54 -4.31 -15.91 -16.00
CA THR A 54 -3.24 -15.58 -16.93
C THR A 54 -3.74 -14.50 -17.88
N VAL A 55 -2.92 -13.45 -18.07
CA VAL A 55 -3.18 -12.37 -19.03
C VAL A 55 -2.11 -12.42 -20.11
N ALA A 56 -2.54 -12.63 -21.35
CA ALA A 56 -1.62 -12.64 -22.48
C ALA A 56 -1.21 -11.22 -22.89
N HIS A 57 0.07 -11.03 -23.18
CA HIS A 57 0.62 -9.82 -23.79
C HIS A 57 1.83 -10.18 -24.66
N ASP A 58 1.76 -9.86 -25.95
CA ASP A 58 2.69 -10.34 -26.96
C ASP A 58 2.82 -11.88 -26.85
N ASP A 59 4.03 -12.42 -26.82
CA ASP A 59 4.31 -13.85 -26.66
C ASP A 59 4.41 -14.30 -25.20
N ASN A 60 3.98 -13.47 -24.24
CA ASN A 60 4.11 -13.74 -22.80
C ASN A 60 2.76 -14.00 -22.13
N GLU A 61 2.79 -14.86 -21.14
CA GLU A 61 1.67 -15.16 -20.26
C GLU A 61 1.94 -14.63 -18.85
N ILE A 62 1.27 -13.55 -18.48
CA ILE A 62 1.47 -12.87 -17.20
C ILE A 62 0.54 -13.52 -16.15
N PRO A 63 1.08 -14.20 -15.13
CA PRO A 63 0.27 -14.62 -14.00
C PRO A 63 -0.24 -13.39 -13.23
N VAL A 64 -1.54 -13.35 -12.99
CA VAL A 64 -2.19 -12.19 -12.34
C VAL A 64 -2.94 -12.64 -11.11
N LEU A 65 -2.56 -12.13 -9.95
CA LEU A 65 -3.29 -12.27 -8.71
C LEU A 65 -4.42 -11.26 -8.65
N ILE A 66 -5.63 -11.75 -8.38
CA ILE A 66 -6.80 -10.95 -8.09
C ILE A 66 -7.17 -11.15 -6.63
N ALA A 67 -7.29 -10.06 -5.88
CA ALA A 67 -7.83 -10.08 -4.52
C ALA A 67 -9.00 -9.10 -4.42
N ARG A 68 -10.08 -9.52 -3.78
CA ARG A 68 -11.27 -8.69 -3.59
C ARG A 68 -12.04 -9.10 -2.34
N PRO A 69 -12.94 -8.26 -1.82
CA PRO A 69 -13.89 -8.68 -0.80
C PRO A 69 -14.68 -9.94 -1.23
N ASP A 70 -14.87 -10.87 -0.29
CA ASP A 70 -15.57 -12.12 -0.52
C ASP A 70 -17.08 -11.94 -0.40
N ASP A 71 -17.64 -11.18 -1.32
CA ASP A 71 -19.07 -10.97 -1.49
C ASP A 71 -19.38 -10.70 -2.97
N ASN A 72 -20.68 -10.44 -3.29
CA ASN A 72 -21.12 -10.18 -4.66
C ASN A 72 -21.19 -8.68 -5.03
N LYS A 73 -20.67 -7.80 -4.18
CA LYS A 73 -20.69 -6.35 -4.45
C LYS A 73 -19.54 -5.96 -5.37
N LYS A 74 -19.70 -4.80 -6.01
CA LYS A 74 -18.64 -4.18 -6.80
C LYS A 74 -17.82 -3.23 -5.94
N TYR A 75 -16.51 -3.17 -6.21
CA TYR A 75 -15.57 -2.34 -5.47
C TYR A 75 -14.68 -1.52 -6.40
N PRO A 76 -14.13 -0.38 -5.93
CA PRO A 76 -13.21 0.41 -6.72
C PRO A 76 -11.95 -0.37 -7.12
N ALA A 77 -11.41 -0.06 -8.28
CA ALA A 77 -10.31 -0.77 -8.92
C ALA A 77 -8.93 -0.22 -8.51
N VAL A 78 -8.00 -1.12 -8.16
CA VAL A 78 -6.59 -0.80 -7.87
C VAL A 78 -5.67 -1.69 -8.69
N LEU A 79 -4.81 -1.09 -9.50
CA LEU A 79 -3.66 -1.75 -10.11
C LEU A 79 -2.53 -1.77 -9.09
N PHE A 80 -2.15 -2.95 -8.64
CA PHE A 80 -0.99 -3.14 -7.77
C PHE A 80 0.23 -3.55 -8.58
N GLN A 81 1.36 -2.85 -8.39
CA GLN A 81 2.61 -3.19 -9.06
C GLN A 81 3.73 -3.44 -8.06
N HIS A 82 4.25 -4.65 -8.08
CA HIS A 82 5.40 -5.06 -7.27
C HIS A 82 6.70 -4.37 -7.70
N GLY A 83 7.68 -4.36 -6.80
CA GLY A 83 9.05 -3.93 -7.09
C GLY A 83 9.94 -5.11 -7.51
N ARG A 84 11.26 -5.00 -7.20
CA ARG A 84 12.25 -6.01 -7.58
C ARG A 84 12.05 -7.39 -6.94
N ARG A 85 11.29 -7.47 -5.84
CA ARG A 85 10.95 -8.76 -5.19
C ARG A 85 10.13 -9.69 -6.07
N GLY A 86 9.40 -9.15 -7.04
CA GLY A 86 8.34 -9.90 -7.70
C GLY A 86 7.07 -9.93 -6.83
N LEU A 87 6.18 -10.85 -7.13
CA LEU A 87 4.91 -11.05 -6.41
C LEU A 87 5.04 -12.20 -5.39
N ASP A 88 6.01 -12.06 -4.46
CA ASP A 88 6.21 -13.02 -3.37
C ASP A 88 5.11 -12.95 -2.30
N ASP A 89 5.16 -13.83 -1.30
CA ASP A 89 4.11 -13.94 -0.28
C ASP A 89 3.91 -12.65 0.52
N LEU A 90 4.98 -11.90 0.80
CA LEU A 90 4.87 -10.61 1.49
C LEU A 90 4.15 -9.58 0.62
N ILE A 91 4.45 -9.54 -0.67
CA ILE A 91 3.79 -8.65 -1.61
C ILE A 91 2.32 -9.06 -1.79
N GLN A 92 2.04 -10.36 -1.91
CA GLN A 92 0.66 -10.86 -1.97
C GLN A 92 -0.15 -10.47 -0.71
N LEU A 93 0.49 -10.43 0.47
CA LEU A 93 -0.15 -9.96 1.69
C LEU A 93 -0.59 -8.48 1.58
N HIS A 94 0.22 -7.61 0.96
CA HIS A 94 -0.19 -6.22 0.70
C HIS A 94 -1.37 -6.12 -0.27
N VAL A 95 -1.41 -6.96 -1.30
CA VAL A 95 -2.55 -7.06 -2.22
C VAL A 95 -3.82 -7.42 -1.45
N LYS A 96 -3.76 -8.44 -0.57
CA LYS A 96 -4.87 -8.85 0.29
C LYS A 96 -5.31 -7.76 1.27
N ARG A 97 -4.35 -7.04 1.88
CA ARG A 97 -4.64 -5.93 2.80
C ARG A 97 -5.41 -4.78 2.14
N LEU A 98 -5.11 -4.47 0.88
CA LEU A 98 -5.88 -3.49 0.11
C LEU A 98 -7.28 -4.01 -0.20
N ALA A 99 -7.41 -5.27 -0.61
CA ALA A 99 -8.72 -5.89 -0.87
C ALA A 99 -9.60 -5.90 0.39
N ALA A 100 -9.02 -6.20 1.56
CA ALA A 100 -9.73 -6.14 2.84
C ALA A 100 -10.28 -4.74 3.15
N ARG A 101 -9.74 -3.70 2.55
CA ARG A 101 -10.21 -2.30 2.68
C ARG A 101 -11.27 -1.91 1.66
N GLY A 102 -11.79 -2.87 0.91
CA GLY A 102 -12.88 -2.68 -0.04
C GLY A 102 -12.39 -2.19 -1.41
N PHE A 103 -11.41 -2.89 -1.99
CA PHE A 103 -10.97 -2.70 -3.36
C PHE A 103 -10.97 -4.03 -4.12
N VAL A 104 -11.18 -3.97 -5.42
CA VAL A 104 -10.74 -5.02 -6.35
C VAL A 104 -9.31 -4.70 -6.73
N VAL A 105 -8.38 -5.54 -6.31
CA VAL A 105 -6.94 -5.35 -6.52
C VAL A 105 -6.44 -6.39 -7.51
N VAL A 106 -5.76 -5.94 -8.54
CA VAL A 106 -5.15 -6.80 -9.57
C VAL A 106 -3.65 -6.54 -9.59
N ALA A 107 -2.88 -7.60 -9.48
CA ALA A 107 -1.42 -7.57 -9.41
C ALA A 107 -0.82 -8.58 -10.40
N GLY A 108 -0.16 -8.10 -11.45
CA GLY A 108 0.57 -8.94 -12.39
C GLY A 108 1.95 -9.32 -11.87
N ASP A 109 2.31 -10.61 -11.97
CA ASP A 109 3.70 -11.06 -11.80
C ASP A 109 4.44 -10.95 -13.13
N VAL A 110 4.83 -9.73 -13.45
CA VAL A 110 5.45 -9.44 -14.75
C VAL A 110 6.84 -10.08 -14.90
N PHE A 111 7.47 -10.47 -13.79
CA PHE A 111 8.73 -11.22 -13.87
C PHE A 111 8.51 -12.67 -14.28
N LYS A 112 7.55 -13.35 -13.64
CA LYS A 112 7.20 -14.73 -14.04
C LYS A 112 6.67 -14.79 -15.45
N GLY A 113 5.89 -13.80 -15.87
CA GLY A 113 5.41 -13.72 -17.26
C GLY A 113 6.51 -13.74 -18.31
N ARG A 114 7.72 -13.29 -17.95
CA ARG A 114 8.89 -13.27 -18.83
C ARG A 114 10.02 -14.21 -18.37
N LEU A 115 9.72 -15.13 -17.46
CA LEU A 115 10.69 -16.08 -16.91
C LEU A 115 11.91 -15.38 -16.28
N LEU A 116 11.70 -14.21 -15.68
CA LEU A 116 12.73 -13.45 -15.00
C LEU A 116 12.75 -13.81 -13.50
N ASP A 117 13.96 -13.91 -12.97
CA ASP A 117 14.16 -14.09 -11.54
C ASP A 117 13.78 -12.83 -10.75
N SER A 118 13.48 -13.01 -9.47
CA SER A 118 13.35 -11.90 -8.53
C SER A 118 14.68 -11.14 -8.38
N TYR A 119 14.57 -9.85 -8.02
CA TYR A 119 15.69 -8.94 -7.83
C TYR A 119 16.56 -8.67 -9.06
N PRO A 120 16.00 -8.53 -10.27
CA PRO A 120 16.79 -8.23 -11.46
C PRO A 120 17.58 -6.93 -11.26
N ILE A 121 18.86 -6.93 -11.69
CA ILE A 121 19.73 -5.75 -11.61
C ILE A 121 19.23 -4.69 -12.58
N GLY A 122 19.15 -5.05 -13.86
CA GLY A 122 18.64 -4.17 -14.92
C GLY A 122 17.13 -3.97 -14.85
N HIS A 123 16.65 -2.96 -15.53
CA HIS A 123 15.25 -2.74 -15.81
C HIS A 123 14.94 -3.14 -17.24
N ASP A 124 14.05 -4.09 -17.42
CA ASP A 124 13.54 -4.43 -18.75
C ASP A 124 12.36 -3.51 -19.07
N TYR A 125 12.52 -2.65 -20.06
CA TYR A 125 11.49 -1.70 -20.49
C TYR A 125 10.26 -2.39 -21.12
N ALA A 126 10.39 -3.64 -21.60
CA ALA A 126 9.25 -4.39 -22.11
C ALA A 126 8.20 -4.70 -21.03
N LEU A 127 8.63 -4.82 -19.77
CA LEU A 127 7.73 -5.01 -18.64
C LEU A 127 6.75 -3.86 -18.42
N GLU A 128 7.04 -2.66 -18.93
CA GLU A 128 6.12 -1.51 -18.88
C GLU A 128 4.84 -1.80 -19.68
N GLY A 129 4.98 -2.49 -20.84
CA GLY A 129 3.85 -2.96 -21.65
C GLY A 129 3.01 -4.01 -20.92
N ASP A 130 3.66 -4.93 -20.21
CA ASP A 130 2.97 -5.96 -19.43
C ASP A 130 2.12 -5.33 -18.32
N VAL A 131 2.67 -4.36 -17.59
CA VAL A 131 1.90 -3.63 -16.55
C VAL A 131 0.72 -2.87 -17.16
N ASN A 132 0.92 -2.27 -18.35
CA ASN A 132 -0.16 -1.61 -19.08
C ASN A 132 -1.26 -2.59 -19.50
N GLN A 133 -0.90 -3.81 -19.90
CA GLN A 133 -1.88 -4.85 -20.25
C GLN A 133 -2.66 -5.34 -19.02
N VAL A 134 -2.00 -5.51 -17.88
CA VAL A 134 -2.65 -5.85 -16.61
C VAL A 134 -3.66 -4.77 -16.20
N LEU A 135 -3.36 -3.48 -16.43
CA LEU A 135 -4.34 -2.40 -16.23
C LEU A 135 -5.55 -2.55 -17.15
N SER A 136 -5.34 -2.89 -18.42
CA SER A 136 -6.45 -3.11 -19.37
C SER A 136 -7.34 -4.27 -18.92
N TYR A 137 -6.74 -5.37 -18.46
CA TYR A 137 -7.47 -6.49 -17.88
C TYR A 137 -8.29 -6.05 -16.65
N LEU A 138 -7.71 -5.30 -15.73
CA LEU A 138 -8.42 -4.79 -14.55
C LEU A 138 -9.66 -3.98 -14.95
N LEU A 139 -9.52 -3.06 -15.89
CA LEU A 139 -10.61 -2.16 -16.31
C LEU A 139 -11.73 -2.88 -17.10
N ALA A 140 -11.44 -4.02 -17.70
CA ALA A 140 -12.43 -4.85 -18.40
C ALA A 140 -13.29 -5.71 -17.43
N ARG A 141 -12.95 -5.76 -16.15
CA ARG A 141 -13.67 -6.59 -15.18
C ARG A 141 -15.07 -6.05 -14.89
N LYS A 142 -16.02 -6.96 -14.67
CA LYS A 142 -17.43 -6.64 -14.38
C LYS A 142 -17.70 -6.36 -12.89
N ASP A 143 -16.78 -6.74 -12.01
CA ASP A 143 -16.91 -6.63 -10.55
C ASP A 143 -16.28 -5.34 -9.97
N ILE A 144 -15.79 -4.45 -10.81
CA ILE A 144 -15.37 -3.12 -10.39
C ILE A 144 -16.52 -2.12 -10.40
N SER A 145 -16.51 -1.17 -9.46
CA SER A 145 -17.50 -0.09 -9.35
C SER A 145 -17.01 1.24 -9.94
N SER A 146 -15.71 1.43 -10.08
CA SER A 146 -15.11 2.66 -10.61
C SER A 146 -14.84 2.53 -12.12
N LYS A 147 -14.97 3.64 -12.85
CA LYS A 147 -14.60 3.70 -14.29
C LYS A 147 -13.08 3.75 -14.50
N LYS A 148 -12.36 4.24 -13.50
CA LYS A 148 -10.91 4.36 -13.48
C LYS A 148 -10.33 3.51 -12.36
N ALA A 149 -9.03 3.22 -12.43
CA ALA A 149 -8.26 2.60 -11.36
C ALA A 149 -7.32 3.62 -10.70
N CYS A 150 -6.89 3.38 -9.46
CA CYS A 150 -5.67 3.98 -8.93
C CYS A 150 -4.52 3.00 -9.09
N SER A 151 -3.33 3.49 -9.41
CA SER A 151 -2.11 2.69 -9.30
C SER A 151 -1.60 2.70 -7.86
N TYR A 152 -1.11 1.54 -7.40
CA TYR A 152 -0.48 1.36 -6.10
C TYR A 152 0.77 0.51 -6.28
N SER A 153 1.90 1.00 -5.86
CA SER A 153 3.17 0.38 -6.22
C SER A 153 4.23 0.49 -5.13
N HIS A 154 5.24 -0.39 -5.22
CA HIS A 154 6.39 -0.41 -4.35
C HIS A 154 7.69 -0.34 -5.16
N THR A 155 8.66 0.38 -4.67
CA THR A 155 10.03 0.44 -5.20
C THR A 155 10.10 0.68 -6.72
N ARG A 156 10.71 -0.21 -7.51
CA ARG A 156 10.77 -0.13 -8.98
C ARG A 156 9.38 -0.16 -9.62
N GLY A 157 8.38 -0.73 -8.95
CA GLY A 157 6.98 -0.69 -9.39
C GLY A 157 6.45 0.73 -9.59
N GLY A 158 6.98 1.71 -8.83
CA GLY A 158 6.66 3.12 -9.03
C GLY A 158 7.09 3.65 -10.40
N TYR A 159 8.25 3.23 -10.88
CA TYR A 159 8.69 3.58 -12.23
C TYR A 159 7.79 2.96 -13.31
N TYR A 160 7.43 1.67 -13.19
CA TYR A 160 6.50 1.04 -14.12
C TYR A 160 5.16 1.77 -14.17
N THR A 161 4.56 2.06 -13.01
CA THR A 161 3.24 2.74 -12.97
C THR A 161 3.31 4.19 -13.43
N LEU A 162 4.43 4.88 -13.25
CA LEU A 162 4.69 6.19 -13.83
C LEU A 162 4.69 6.14 -15.37
N LYS A 163 5.40 5.16 -15.94
CA LYS A 163 5.41 4.93 -17.40
C LYS A 163 4.01 4.59 -17.93
N VAL A 164 3.27 3.73 -17.21
CA VAL A 164 1.88 3.41 -17.59
C VAL A 164 1.02 4.68 -17.60
N ALA A 165 1.14 5.53 -16.60
CA ALA A 165 0.36 6.76 -16.52
C ALA A 165 0.68 7.71 -17.69
N VAL A 166 1.95 7.97 -17.94
CA VAL A 166 2.39 9.06 -18.85
C VAL A 166 2.72 8.57 -20.25
N LYS A 167 3.67 7.64 -20.38
CA LYS A 167 4.13 7.11 -21.68
C LYS A 167 2.99 6.41 -22.44
N PHE A 168 2.19 5.59 -21.73
CA PHE A 168 1.01 4.93 -22.32
C PHE A 168 -0.26 5.78 -22.24
N LYS A 169 -0.17 7.04 -21.78
CA LYS A 169 -1.29 8.02 -21.71
C LYS A 169 -2.50 7.56 -20.91
N ARG A 170 -2.31 6.59 -19.97
CA ARG A 170 -3.41 6.03 -19.18
C ARG A 170 -3.97 7.01 -18.16
N GLN A 171 -3.20 8.04 -17.79
CA GLN A 171 -3.68 9.13 -16.91
C GLN A 171 -4.85 9.92 -17.50
N GLU A 172 -5.06 9.92 -18.81
CA GLU A 172 -6.13 10.67 -19.44
C GLU A 172 -7.50 10.05 -19.18
N LYS A 173 -7.61 8.71 -19.29
CA LYS A 173 -8.89 7.99 -19.29
C LYS A 173 -9.04 6.96 -18.18
N ASP A 174 -7.95 6.29 -17.79
CA ASP A 174 -7.98 5.00 -17.13
C ASP A 174 -7.50 5.05 -15.67
N LEU A 175 -6.65 6.03 -15.33
CA LEU A 175 -6.14 6.20 -13.98
C LEU A 175 -6.73 7.45 -13.32
N ALA A 176 -7.04 7.34 -12.03
CA ALA A 176 -7.58 8.41 -11.20
C ALA A 176 -6.56 8.95 -10.21
N CYS A 177 -5.58 8.14 -9.79
CA CYS A 177 -4.54 8.54 -8.87
C CYS A 177 -3.31 7.62 -8.94
N TYR A 178 -2.19 8.12 -8.42
CA TYR A 178 -0.93 7.41 -8.31
C TYR A 178 -0.51 7.37 -6.83
N VAL A 179 -0.30 6.16 -6.30
CA VAL A 179 0.19 5.93 -4.94
C VAL A 179 1.44 5.07 -5.03
N SER A 180 2.52 5.46 -4.35
CA SER A 180 3.72 4.66 -4.38
C SER A 180 4.54 4.75 -3.10
N TYR A 181 5.12 3.63 -2.71
CA TYR A 181 5.97 3.48 -1.53
C TYR A 181 7.43 3.45 -1.99
N TYR A 182 8.21 4.41 -1.51
CA TYR A 182 9.65 4.57 -1.82
C TYR A 182 9.98 4.20 -3.27
N PRO A 183 9.31 4.86 -4.26
CA PRO A 183 9.44 4.51 -5.66
C PRO A 183 10.83 4.75 -6.22
N HIS A 184 11.13 4.11 -7.34
CA HIS A 184 12.14 4.64 -8.23
C HIS A 184 11.48 5.77 -9.05
N MET A 185 11.92 7.00 -8.81
CA MET A 185 11.52 8.18 -9.59
C MET A 185 12.66 8.64 -10.52
N GLN A 186 13.54 7.73 -10.90
CA GLN A 186 14.58 7.88 -11.91
C GLN A 186 14.64 6.61 -12.74
N ASP A 187 15.22 6.71 -13.93
CA ASP A 187 15.45 5.54 -14.77
C ASP A 187 16.42 4.57 -14.05
N PRO A 188 16.00 3.33 -13.81
CA PRO A 188 16.83 2.36 -13.08
C PRO A 188 18.09 1.91 -13.82
N ASN A 189 18.17 2.13 -15.13
CA ASN A 189 19.32 1.74 -15.95
C ASN A 189 20.36 2.84 -16.12
N LEU A 190 20.09 4.05 -15.61
CA LEU A 190 21.11 5.11 -15.65
C LEU A 190 22.33 4.76 -14.81
N PRO A 191 23.53 5.24 -15.15
CA PRO A 191 24.70 5.18 -14.29
C PRO A 191 24.40 5.79 -12.91
N GLU A 192 25.04 5.27 -11.86
CA GLU A 192 24.73 5.66 -10.47
C GLU A 192 24.76 7.18 -10.23
N PRO A 193 25.74 7.97 -10.72
CA PRO A 193 25.70 9.41 -10.55
C PRO A 193 24.46 10.06 -11.17
N ALA A 194 24.03 9.60 -12.35
CA ALA A 194 22.82 10.10 -13.00
C ALA A 194 21.56 9.73 -12.21
N GLN A 195 21.51 8.53 -11.62
CA GLN A 195 20.39 8.12 -10.77
C GLN A 195 20.21 9.01 -9.54
N VAL A 196 21.27 9.69 -9.07
CA VAL A 196 21.19 10.62 -7.92
C VAL A 196 20.62 11.98 -8.33
N TYR A 197 21.01 12.47 -9.51
CA TYR A 197 20.75 13.85 -9.89
C TYR A 197 19.64 14.02 -10.92
N GLN A 198 19.18 12.94 -11.53
CA GLN A 198 18.13 12.98 -12.53
C GLN A 198 16.89 12.26 -12.00
N TYR A 199 15.73 12.82 -12.29
CA TYR A 199 14.45 12.15 -12.09
C TYR A 199 13.87 11.70 -13.43
N ALA A 200 12.91 10.79 -13.39
CA ALA A 200 12.21 10.30 -14.57
C ALA A 200 11.45 11.45 -15.24
N VAL A 201 11.75 11.70 -16.50
CA VAL A 201 11.21 12.85 -17.27
C VAL A 201 9.69 12.86 -17.32
N GLU A 202 9.05 11.70 -17.19
CA GLU A 202 7.60 11.55 -17.11
C GLU A 202 6.97 12.32 -15.94
N ALA A 203 7.75 12.65 -14.90
CA ALA A 203 7.25 13.47 -13.80
C ALA A 203 6.85 14.88 -14.26
N ASN A 204 7.44 15.41 -15.34
CA ASN A 204 7.07 16.69 -15.92
C ASN A 204 5.65 16.68 -16.51
N ASP A 205 5.22 15.53 -17.02
CA ASP A 205 3.94 15.39 -17.73
C ASP A 205 2.87 14.69 -16.86
N MET A 206 3.19 14.37 -15.60
CA MET A 206 2.25 13.75 -14.67
C MET A 206 1.09 14.71 -14.37
N LYS A 207 -0.13 14.20 -14.48
CA LYS A 207 -1.38 14.96 -14.20
C LYS A 207 -2.21 14.34 -13.07
N LEU A 208 -1.85 13.12 -12.64
CA LEU A 208 -2.62 12.42 -11.61
C LEU A 208 -2.34 12.97 -10.22
N PRO A 209 -3.36 13.12 -9.38
CA PRO A 209 -3.14 13.25 -7.95
C PRO A 209 -2.17 12.16 -7.48
N THR A 210 -1.11 12.56 -6.79
CA THR A 210 0.03 11.72 -6.46
C THR A 210 0.29 11.70 -4.97
N LEU A 211 0.48 10.51 -4.39
CA LEU A 211 0.85 10.32 -2.99
C LEU A 211 2.02 9.35 -2.89
N ILE A 212 3.13 9.83 -2.37
CA ILE A 212 4.35 9.04 -2.18
C ILE A 212 4.71 8.96 -0.71
N PHE A 213 5.12 7.77 -0.28
CA PHE A 213 5.61 7.50 1.07
C PHE A 213 7.07 7.09 1.03
N ILE A 214 7.89 7.67 1.91
CA ILE A 214 9.28 7.27 2.14
C ILE A 214 9.60 7.29 3.63
N GLY A 215 10.65 6.58 4.02
CA GLY A 215 11.24 6.76 5.34
C GLY A 215 12.25 7.91 5.35
N GLU A 216 12.46 8.52 6.53
CA GLU A 216 13.50 9.55 6.72
C GLU A 216 14.88 9.04 6.32
N LYS A 217 15.17 7.75 6.59
CA LYS A 217 16.43 7.07 6.28
C LYS A 217 16.39 6.39 4.89
N GLU A 218 15.63 6.96 3.94
CA GLU A 218 15.64 6.48 2.55
C GLU A 218 17.05 6.67 1.95
N GLN A 219 17.44 5.76 1.07
CA GLN A 219 18.72 5.84 0.36
C GLN A 219 18.84 7.17 -0.39
N TYR A 220 19.95 7.85 -0.25
CA TYR A 220 20.18 9.17 -0.84
C TYR A 220 19.93 9.21 -2.36
N GLN A 221 20.43 8.20 -3.10
CA GLN A 221 20.23 8.07 -4.54
C GLN A 221 18.76 7.79 -4.94
N ARG A 222 17.88 7.50 -3.99
CA ARG A 222 16.45 7.33 -4.24
C ARG A 222 15.65 8.54 -3.77
N ARG A 223 16.02 9.10 -2.64
CA ARG A 223 15.32 10.22 -2.02
C ARG A 223 15.36 11.47 -2.91
N ARG A 224 16.53 11.84 -3.43
CA ARG A 224 16.67 13.06 -4.26
C ARG A 224 15.79 13.07 -5.51
N PRO A 225 15.79 12.05 -6.37
CA PRO A 225 14.86 11.98 -7.50
C PRO A 225 13.39 12.02 -7.09
N ILE A 226 13.02 11.42 -5.96
CA ILE A 226 11.64 11.48 -5.45
C ILE A 226 11.27 12.92 -5.09
N GLU A 227 12.10 13.60 -4.32
CA GLU A 227 11.86 15.00 -3.93
C GLU A 227 11.81 15.93 -5.15
N ALA A 228 12.71 15.75 -6.12
CA ALA A 228 12.72 16.51 -7.37
C ALA A 228 11.46 16.25 -8.22
N ALA A 229 11.04 15.00 -8.37
CA ALA A 229 9.84 14.64 -9.09
C ALA A 229 8.57 15.24 -8.44
N ILE A 230 8.46 15.17 -7.12
CA ILE A 230 7.34 15.81 -6.39
C ILE A 230 7.35 17.32 -6.60
N LYS A 231 8.52 17.95 -6.52
CA LYS A 231 8.64 19.40 -6.72
C LYS A 231 8.15 19.83 -8.11
N VAL A 232 8.60 19.16 -9.17
CA VAL A 232 8.18 19.50 -10.54
C VAL A 232 6.68 19.26 -10.75
N MET A 233 6.11 18.18 -10.19
CA MET A 233 4.68 17.94 -10.24
C MET A 233 3.90 19.07 -9.54
N GLN A 234 4.37 19.55 -8.38
CA GLN A 234 3.75 20.66 -7.66
C GLN A 234 3.86 21.99 -8.41
N GLU A 235 5.00 22.26 -9.04
CA GLU A 235 5.21 23.43 -9.91
C GLU A 235 4.21 23.41 -11.09
N ASN A 236 3.92 22.20 -11.62
CA ASN A 236 2.92 21.97 -12.66
C ASN A 236 1.46 21.89 -12.12
N LYS A 237 1.23 22.31 -10.85
CA LYS A 237 -0.09 22.35 -10.21
C LYS A 237 -0.77 21.01 -10.01
N VAL A 238 -0.02 19.93 -9.97
CA VAL A 238 -0.52 18.60 -9.60
C VAL A 238 -0.66 18.52 -8.06
N ASP A 239 -1.74 17.92 -7.55
CA ASP A 239 -1.87 17.57 -6.11
C ASP A 239 -0.91 16.42 -5.80
N ALA A 240 0.38 16.74 -5.69
CA ALA A 240 1.44 15.79 -5.41
C ALA A 240 1.94 15.97 -3.97
N ARG A 241 1.94 14.87 -3.21
CA ARG A 241 2.27 14.85 -1.78
C ARG A 241 3.33 13.81 -1.49
N LEU A 242 4.33 14.22 -0.72
CA LEU A 242 5.35 13.34 -0.16
C LEU A 242 5.17 13.26 1.35
N ILE A 243 5.00 12.05 1.87
CA ILE A 243 4.97 11.76 3.30
C ILE A 243 6.29 11.11 3.69
N ILE A 244 6.99 11.71 4.64
CA ILE A 244 8.27 11.23 5.16
C ILE A 244 8.06 10.76 6.59
N TYR A 245 8.30 9.47 6.84
CA TYR A 245 8.15 8.87 8.17
C TYR A 245 9.45 8.94 8.97
N PRO A 246 9.43 9.57 10.16
CA PRO A 246 10.61 9.67 11.01
C PRO A 246 11.13 8.31 11.47
N GLY A 247 12.43 8.17 11.55
CA GLY A 247 13.09 7.02 12.14
C GLY A 247 13.08 5.73 11.31
N VAL A 248 12.36 5.68 10.19
CA VAL A 248 12.26 4.49 9.34
C VAL A 248 13.09 4.60 8.06
N GLY A 249 13.47 3.45 7.53
CA GLY A 249 14.18 3.32 6.26
C GLY A 249 13.30 2.79 5.15
N ARG A 250 13.94 2.53 4.00
CA ARG A 250 13.30 1.91 2.85
C ARG A 250 12.72 0.54 3.21
N GLY A 251 11.55 0.22 2.71
CA GLY A 251 10.92 -1.08 2.92
C GLY A 251 10.29 -1.27 4.30
N PHE A 252 9.91 -0.19 4.98
CA PHE A 252 9.36 -0.23 6.33
C PHE A 252 8.12 -1.14 6.47
N ASP A 253 7.34 -1.30 5.41
CA ASP A 253 6.13 -2.11 5.38
C ASP A 253 6.34 -3.57 4.94
N PHE A 254 7.59 -3.95 4.60
CA PHE A 254 7.99 -5.32 4.25
C PHE A 254 8.85 -5.99 5.29
N ARG A 255 9.23 -5.31 6.34
CA ARG A 255 10.16 -5.88 7.31
C ARG A 255 9.54 -7.08 8.00
N PRO A 256 10.22 -8.22 8.03
CA PRO A 256 9.79 -9.37 8.81
C PRO A 256 9.85 -9.04 10.32
N ASP A 257 9.07 -9.75 11.12
CA ASP A 257 8.84 -9.44 12.53
C ASP A 257 10.13 -9.35 13.35
N ASN A 258 11.14 -10.16 13.04
CA ASN A 258 12.41 -10.19 13.75
C ASN A 258 13.30 -8.95 13.54
N VAL A 259 13.02 -8.11 12.55
CA VAL A 259 13.76 -6.86 12.27
C VAL A 259 12.86 -5.63 12.21
N ARG A 260 11.55 -5.82 12.37
CA ARG A 260 10.58 -4.74 12.42
C ARG A 260 10.67 -4.01 13.75
N ASN A 261 10.71 -2.72 13.71
CA ASN A 261 10.67 -1.87 14.91
C ASN A 261 9.35 -1.10 15.01
N PHE A 262 9.15 -0.42 16.14
CA PHE A 262 7.96 0.37 16.40
C PHE A 262 7.68 1.42 15.31
N ALA A 263 8.72 2.14 14.87
CA ALA A 263 8.56 3.18 13.85
C ALA A 263 8.15 2.59 12.50
N ASP A 264 8.71 1.42 12.11
CA ASP A 264 8.31 0.71 10.88
C ASP A 264 6.81 0.34 10.94
N ASP A 265 6.34 -0.12 12.10
CA ASP A 265 4.96 -0.54 12.27
C ASP A 265 3.99 0.65 12.23
N LEU A 266 4.32 1.74 12.92
CA LEU A 266 3.55 2.99 12.86
C LEU A 266 3.45 3.52 11.42
N ALA A 267 4.60 3.61 10.73
CA ALA A 267 4.66 4.08 9.36
C ALA A 267 3.83 3.21 8.41
N SER A 268 3.92 1.87 8.55
CA SER A 268 3.18 0.93 7.72
C SER A 268 1.66 1.09 7.88
N LYS A 269 1.21 1.24 9.11
CA LYS A 269 -0.19 1.37 9.47
C LYS A 269 -0.78 2.70 9.01
N ASP A 270 -0.09 3.80 9.25
CA ASP A 270 -0.51 5.12 8.79
C ASP A 270 -0.48 5.22 7.25
N ALA A 271 0.57 4.71 6.60
CA ALA A 271 0.71 4.77 5.16
C ALA A 271 -0.43 4.07 4.42
N ILE A 272 -0.80 2.85 4.82
CA ILE A 272 -1.90 2.13 4.15
C ILE A 272 -3.26 2.78 4.39
N GLN A 273 -3.45 3.42 5.55
CA GLN A 273 -4.68 4.17 5.86
C GLN A 273 -4.79 5.42 4.99
N ARG A 274 -3.72 6.23 4.90
CA ARG A 274 -3.66 7.40 4.01
C ARG A 274 -3.84 7.02 2.55
N ALA A 275 -3.18 5.96 2.09
CA ALA A 275 -3.32 5.44 0.74
C ALA A 275 -4.77 5.04 0.45
N THR A 276 -5.40 4.30 1.37
CA THR A 276 -6.81 3.89 1.26
C THR A 276 -7.75 5.08 1.15
N HIS A 277 -7.60 6.06 2.03
CA HIS A 277 -8.41 7.29 2.02
C HIS A 277 -8.21 8.08 0.71
N PHE A 278 -6.96 8.26 0.31
CA PHE A 278 -6.60 8.96 -0.92
C PHE A 278 -7.21 8.29 -2.16
N MET A 279 -7.02 6.99 -2.32
CA MET A 279 -7.59 6.24 -3.44
C MET A 279 -9.12 6.30 -3.45
N LYS A 280 -9.80 6.07 -2.32
CA LYS A 280 -11.25 6.16 -2.23
C LYS A 280 -11.77 7.55 -2.61
N LYS A 281 -11.07 8.62 -2.22
CA LYS A 281 -11.42 10.00 -2.58
C LYS A 281 -11.42 10.20 -4.10
N HIS A 282 -10.41 9.68 -4.79
CA HIS A 282 -10.24 9.88 -6.23
C HIS A 282 -11.02 8.88 -7.11
N LEU A 283 -11.38 7.71 -6.57
CA LEU A 283 -12.17 6.69 -7.28
C LEU A 283 -13.70 6.89 -7.17
N LYS A 284 -14.16 7.79 -6.30
CA LYS A 284 -15.58 8.15 -6.18
C LYS A 284 -16.06 9.16 -7.24
N ARG A 285 -15.16 9.68 -8.05
CA ARG A 285 -15.43 10.71 -9.06
C ARG A 285 -15.72 10.14 -10.44
#